data_a69addbaa5defa432820bebd657cd6be
#
_entry.id   a69addbaa5defa432820bebd657cd6be
#
_cell.length_a   1.000
_cell.length_b   1.000
_cell.length_c   1.000
_cell.angle_alpha   90.00
_cell.angle_beta   90.00
_cell.angle_gamma   90.00
#
_symmetry.space_group_name_H-M   'P 1'
#
loop_
_entity.id
_entity.type
_entity.pdbx_description
1 polymer ?
#
loop_
_entity_poly.entity_id
_entity_poly.type
_entity_poly.pdbx_seq_one_letter_code
_entity_poly.pdbx_strand_id
1 'polypeptide(L)'
;LPFKYFLPPMWLTAVIGVMVILYLMIHMLVEKRSTVAMWYGASLGIAVFANLYEVIAAALGYKGFIGAVNSVTAALSSSLMAAFAIAEQMRLEREGRVKAQAELHNTYEAIPIGLFTLNAQGQFIQANPALRRMLGVQGVQRDHWSDHFELGAWDKLQKLVLGGDGQEMELRSLARRGKDQKWFMVKATLAKEKIEGSLQDVTEKVKANDRLHFLAEHDPLTGILNRRGIEKEFDEAVAMLGDGVSMSDR
;
A
#
# COMPACT_ATOMS: atom_id res chain seq x y z
N LEU A 1 57.05 -22.78 26.84
CA LEU A 1 56.62 -24.00 26.11
C LEU A 1 57.41 -24.05 24.79
N PRO A 2 58.05 -25.17 24.44
CA PRO A 2 58.82 -25.24 23.20
C PRO A 2 57.87 -25.09 21.99
N PHE A 3 58.25 -24.26 21.04
CA PHE A 3 57.53 -23.86 19.82
C PHE A 3 56.94 -25.05 19.05
N LYS A 4 57.50 -26.20 19.21
CA LYS A 4 57.10 -27.50 18.63
C LYS A 4 55.69 -27.98 19.04
N TYR A 5 55.19 -27.57 20.23
CA TYR A 5 53.87 -27.96 20.71
C TYR A 5 52.76 -26.92 20.40
N PHE A 6 53.17 -25.72 19.99
CA PHE A 6 52.23 -24.65 19.63
C PHE A 6 51.80 -24.69 18.16
N LEU A 7 52.68 -25.15 17.29
CA LEU A 7 52.44 -25.21 15.84
C LEU A 7 51.24 -26.12 15.45
N PRO A 8 51.09 -27.36 15.93
CA PRO A 8 50.02 -28.22 15.48
C PRO A 8 48.61 -27.69 15.79
N PRO A 9 48.29 -27.20 17.02
CA PRO A 9 46.96 -26.63 17.29
C PRO A 9 46.69 -25.36 16.47
N MET A 10 47.69 -24.51 16.21
CA MET A 10 47.56 -23.32 15.38
C MET A 10 47.19 -23.68 13.91
N TRP A 11 47.87 -24.72 13.37
CA TRP A 11 47.55 -25.20 12.01
C TRP A 11 46.17 -25.86 11.97
N LEU A 12 45.77 -26.61 12.98
CA LEU A 12 44.47 -27.22 13.03
C LEU A 12 43.34 -26.17 13.04
N THR A 13 43.50 -25.12 13.84
CA THR A 13 42.50 -24.02 13.89
C THR A 13 42.43 -23.25 12.56
N ALA A 14 43.56 -23.01 11.90
CA ALA A 14 43.59 -22.37 10.61
C ALA A 14 42.89 -23.20 9.53
N VAL A 15 43.14 -24.51 9.47
CA VAL A 15 42.47 -25.42 8.51
C VAL A 15 40.96 -25.49 8.77
N ILE A 16 40.55 -25.60 10.03
CA ILE A 16 39.11 -25.59 10.37
C ILE A 16 38.47 -24.27 9.94
N GLY A 17 39.10 -23.13 10.20
CA GLY A 17 38.61 -21.82 9.80
C GLY A 17 38.43 -21.72 8.28
N VAL A 18 39.41 -22.17 7.52
CA VAL A 18 39.32 -22.19 6.03
C VAL A 18 38.18 -23.09 5.57
N MET A 19 38.01 -24.28 6.14
CA MET A 19 36.93 -25.20 5.79
C MET A 19 35.54 -24.60 6.08
N VAL A 20 35.37 -23.96 7.22
CA VAL A 20 34.10 -23.29 7.59
C VAL A 20 33.80 -22.14 6.62
N ILE A 21 34.79 -21.32 6.28
CA ILE A 21 34.62 -20.22 5.35
C ILE A 21 34.27 -20.75 3.95
N LEU A 22 34.94 -21.80 3.49
CA LEU A 22 34.67 -22.42 2.19
C LEU A 22 33.24 -23.03 2.13
N TYR A 23 32.85 -23.67 3.21
CA TYR A 23 31.49 -24.21 3.35
C TYR A 23 30.44 -23.10 3.27
N LEU A 24 30.60 -22.01 4.04
CA LEU A 24 29.68 -20.88 4.03
C LEU A 24 29.64 -20.20 2.65
N MET A 25 30.78 -20.06 1.97
CA MET A 25 30.87 -19.49 0.64
C MET A 25 30.10 -20.34 -0.38
N ILE A 26 30.29 -21.66 -0.37
CA ILE A 26 29.57 -22.59 -1.26
C ILE A 26 28.07 -22.54 -0.96
N HIS A 27 27.70 -22.57 0.29
CA HIS A 27 26.29 -22.48 0.72
C HIS A 27 25.62 -21.19 0.23
N MET A 28 26.28 -20.03 0.39
CA MET A 28 25.76 -18.76 -0.10
C MET A 28 25.65 -18.71 -1.64
N LEU A 29 26.61 -19.29 -2.35
CA LEU A 29 26.59 -19.31 -3.82
C LEU A 29 25.50 -20.23 -4.39
N VAL A 30 25.22 -21.35 -3.72
CA VAL A 30 24.24 -22.35 -4.16
C VAL A 30 22.83 -21.90 -3.80
N GLU A 31 22.62 -21.42 -2.59
CA GLU A 31 21.28 -21.12 -2.07
C GLU A 31 20.75 -19.75 -2.49
N LYS A 32 21.64 -18.77 -2.62
CA LYS A 32 21.27 -17.40 -3.03
C LYS A 32 21.99 -17.01 -4.32
N ARG A 33 21.58 -17.50 -5.46
CA ARG A 33 22.09 -17.11 -6.80
C ARG A 33 21.96 -15.61 -7.10
N SER A 34 22.34 -14.75 -6.15
CA SER A 34 22.31 -13.29 -6.33
C SER A 34 23.69 -12.75 -6.69
N THR A 35 23.73 -11.72 -7.53
CA THR A 35 24.96 -11.00 -7.89
C THR A 35 25.70 -10.50 -6.65
N VAL A 36 24.98 -10.11 -5.62
CA VAL A 36 25.53 -9.66 -4.33
C VAL A 36 26.28 -10.79 -3.62
N ALA A 37 25.72 -12.01 -3.58
CA ALA A 37 26.35 -13.18 -3.00
C ALA A 37 27.65 -13.55 -3.75
N MET A 38 27.69 -13.38 -5.07
CA MET A 38 28.93 -13.58 -5.88
C MET A 38 30.03 -12.60 -5.48
N TRP A 39 29.74 -11.31 -5.31
CA TRP A 39 30.74 -10.31 -4.91
C TRP A 39 31.26 -10.55 -3.49
N TYR A 40 30.37 -10.89 -2.53
CA TYR A 40 30.79 -11.27 -1.18
C TYR A 40 31.64 -12.55 -1.19
N GLY A 41 31.22 -13.55 -1.96
CA GLY A 41 31.99 -14.79 -2.11
C GLY A 41 33.38 -14.57 -2.70
N ALA A 42 33.49 -13.71 -3.75
CA ALA A 42 34.76 -13.34 -4.34
C ALA A 42 35.68 -12.60 -3.35
N SER A 43 35.15 -11.64 -2.61
CA SER A 43 35.87 -10.91 -1.55
C SER A 43 36.44 -11.85 -0.50
N LEU A 44 35.62 -12.76 0.01
CA LEU A 44 36.01 -13.72 1.01
C LEU A 44 37.04 -14.73 0.45
N GLY A 45 36.85 -15.18 -0.80
CA GLY A 45 37.77 -16.07 -1.50
C GLY A 45 39.17 -15.48 -1.64
N ILE A 46 39.27 -14.21 -2.01
CA ILE A 46 40.58 -13.50 -2.10
C ILE A 46 41.26 -13.45 -0.72
N ALA A 47 40.53 -13.12 0.34
CA ALA A 47 41.06 -13.04 1.68
C ALA A 47 41.57 -14.41 2.20
N VAL A 48 40.79 -15.48 1.96
CA VAL A 48 41.18 -16.85 2.31
C VAL A 48 42.41 -17.31 1.55
N PHE A 49 42.46 -17.07 0.24
CA PHE A 49 43.60 -17.43 -0.60
C PHE A 49 44.88 -16.73 -0.17
N ALA A 50 44.81 -15.43 0.13
CA ALA A 50 45.97 -14.67 0.61
C ALA A 50 46.47 -15.19 1.97
N ASN A 51 45.59 -15.46 2.93
CA ASN A 51 45.98 -16.03 4.21
C ASN A 51 46.60 -17.42 4.07
N LEU A 52 46.00 -18.27 3.21
CA LEU A 52 46.56 -19.60 2.94
C LEU A 52 47.95 -19.54 2.34
N TYR A 53 48.16 -18.63 1.38
CA TYR A 53 49.45 -18.39 0.78
C TYR A 53 50.53 -17.97 1.79
N GLU A 54 50.22 -17.03 2.70
CA GLU A 54 51.13 -16.59 3.74
C GLU A 54 51.51 -17.75 4.72
N VAL A 55 50.53 -18.56 5.08
CA VAL A 55 50.76 -19.72 5.95
C VAL A 55 51.67 -20.74 5.26
N ILE A 56 51.46 -21.05 3.99
CA ILE A 56 52.29 -22.00 3.23
C ILE A 56 53.71 -21.44 3.03
N ALA A 57 53.84 -20.15 2.67
CA ALA A 57 55.13 -19.49 2.48
C ALA A 57 55.97 -19.48 3.77
N ALA A 58 55.31 -19.22 4.92
CA ALA A 58 55.94 -19.30 6.25
C ALA A 58 56.39 -20.70 6.58
N ALA A 59 55.61 -21.74 6.27
CA ALA A 59 55.97 -23.14 6.50
C ALA A 59 57.15 -23.60 5.65
N LEU A 60 57.27 -23.09 4.42
CA LEU A 60 58.41 -23.42 3.51
C LEU A 60 59.64 -22.58 3.80
N GLY A 61 59.61 -21.67 4.76
CA GLY A 61 60.74 -20.84 5.15
C GLY A 61 61.03 -19.66 4.20
N TYR A 62 60.14 -19.38 3.28
CA TYR A 62 60.23 -18.19 2.40
C TYR A 62 59.86 -16.93 3.20
N LYS A 63 60.87 -16.38 3.91
CA LYS A 63 60.77 -15.05 4.55
C LYS A 63 61.12 -13.97 3.50
N GLY A 64 60.21 -13.56 2.67
CA GLY A 64 60.45 -12.50 1.74
C GLY A 64 59.56 -11.27 1.99
N PHE A 65 60.02 -10.12 1.60
CA PHE A 65 59.27 -8.85 1.54
C PHE A 65 57.93 -8.97 0.78
N ILE A 66 57.79 -10.01 -0.03
CA ILE A 66 56.61 -10.34 -0.83
C ILE A 66 55.36 -10.66 0.00
N GLY A 67 55.49 -11.26 1.20
CA GLY A 67 54.36 -11.61 2.05
C GLY A 67 53.55 -10.41 2.55
N ALA A 68 54.24 -9.34 2.95
CA ALA A 68 53.56 -8.13 3.43
C ALA A 68 52.83 -7.38 2.31
N VAL A 69 53.35 -7.40 1.09
CA VAL A 69 52.70 -6.80 -0.08
C VAL A 69 51.43 -7.59 -0.48
N ASN A 70 51.48 -8.94 -0.39
CA ASN A 70 50.36 -9.79 -0.73
C ASN A 70 49.21 -9.62 0.25
N SER A 71 49.45 -9.49 1.54
CA SER A 71 48.37 -9.31 2.55
C SER A 71 47.69 -7.95 2.37
N VAL A 72 48.45 -6.89 2.10
CA VAL A 72 47.90 -5.54 1.83
C VAL A 72 47.06 -5.53 0.55
N THR A 73 47.59 -6.10 -0.55
CA THR A 73 46.84 -6.16 -1.82
C THR A 73 45.60 -7.01 -1.72
N ALA A 74 45.65 -8.12 -1.00
CA ALA A 74 44.45 -8.97 -0.73
C ALA A 74 43.43 -8.23 0.12
N ALA A 75 43.83 -7.52 1.17
CA ALA A 75 42.94 -6.72 2.01
C ALA A 75 42.26 -5.60 1.19
N LEU A 76 43.03 -4.89 0.35
CA LEU A 76 42.48 -3.85 -0.53
C LEU A 76 41.50 -4.45 -1.55
N SER A 77 41.86 -5.55 -2.20
CA SER A 77 40.99 -6.22 -3.18
C SER A 77 39.68 -6.74 -2.51
N SER A 78 39.81 -7.35 -1.33
CA SER A 78 38.68 -7.81 -0.54
C SER A 78 37.77 -6.65 -0.14
N SER A 79 38.32 -5.54 0.34
CA SER A 79 37.56 -4.34 0.68
C SER A 79 36.85 -3.73 -0.52
N LEU A 80 37.49 -3.70 -1.67
CA LEU A 80 36.90 -3.22 -2.90
C LEU A 80 35.72 -4.09 -3.36
N MET A 81 35.90 -5.42 -3.33
CA MET A 81 34.81 -6.36 -3.66
C MET A 81 33.63 -6.25 -2.70
N ALA A 82 33.92 -6.09 -1.40
CA ALA A 82 32.85 -5.86 -0.40
C ALA A 82 32.12 -4.53 -0.66
N ALA A 83 32.84 -3.47 -1.03
CA ALA A 83 32.23 -2.20 -1.42
C ALA A 83 31.31 -2.33 -2.64
N PHE A 84 31.72 -3.09 -3.66
CA PHE A 84 30.86 -3.39 -4.80
C PHE A 84 29.61 -4.20 -4.41
N ALA A 85 29.76 -5.18 -3.52
CA ALA A 85 28.62 -5.94 -3.03
C ALA A 85 27.59 -5.06 -2.31
N ILE A 86 28.07 -4.14 -1.46
CA ILE A 86 27.21 -3.20 -0.74
C ILE A 86 26.54 -2.22 -1.71
N ALA A 87 27.29 -1.69 -2.67
CA ALA A 87 26.77 -0.77 -3.68
C ALA A 87 25.66 -1.43 -4.52
N GLU A 88 25.86 -2.68 -4.94
CA GLU A 88 24.86 -3.44 -5.67
C GLU A 88 23.63 -3.75 -4.84
N GLN A 89 23.79 -4.12 -3.57
CA GLN A 89 22.68 -4.31 -2.66
C GLN A 89 21.86 -3.03 -2.49
N MET A 90 22.53 -1.90 -2.25
CA MET A 90 21.86 -0.60 -2.12
C MET A 90 21.11 -0.22 -3.40
N ARG A 91 21.67 -0.53 -4.58
CA ARG A 91 21.03 -0.30 -5.87
C ARG A 91 19.75 -1.11 -5.99
N LEU A 92 19.78 -2.41 -5.70
CA LEU A 92 18.61 -3.30 -5.76
C LEU A 92 17.52 -2.88 -4.78
N GLU A 93 17.88 -2.51 -3.55
CA GLU A 93 16.93 -2.00 -2.57
C GLU A 93 16.29 -0.69 -3.02
N ARG A 94 17.07 0.21 -3.61
CA ARG A 94 16.57 1.48 -4.15
C ARG A 94 15.60 1.27 -5.31
N GLU A 95 15.95 0.40 -6.25
CA GLU A 95 15.07 0.02 -7.37
C GLU A 95 13.78 -0.61 -6.88
N GLY A 96 13.84 -1.50 -5.88
CA GLY A 96 12.67 -2.11 -5.25
C GLY A 96 11.74 -1.08 -4.59
N ARG A 97 12.32 -0.12 -3.84
CA ARG A 97 11.55 0.97 -3.22
C ARG A 97 10.86 1.86 -4.25
N VAL A 98 11.58 2.24 -5.31
CA VAL A 98 11.02 3.07 -6.38
C VAL A 98 9.89 2.35 -7.10
N LYS A 99 10.05 1.06 -7.41
CA LYS A 99 8.98 0.25 -8.03
C LYS A 99 7.75 0.14 -7.11
N ALA A 100 7.94 -0.16 -5.83
CA ALA A 100 6.85 -0.26 -4.87
C ALA A 100 6.10 1.08 -4.71
N GLN A 101 6.83 2.21 -4.67
CA GLN A 101 6.22 3.54 -4.62
C GLN A 101 5.42 3.85 -5.90
N ALA A 102 5.97 3.51 -7.07
CA ALA A 102 5.28 3.71 -8.34
C ALA A 102 3.99 2.86 -8.42
N GLU A 103 4.04 1.61 -7.96
CA GLU A 103 2.88 0.71 -7.94
C GLU A 103 1.79 1.23 -6.99
N LEU A 104 2.16 1.68 -5.79
CA LEU A 104 1.24 2.33 -4.86
C LEU A 104 0.61 3.59 -5.48
N HIS A 105 1.42 4.41 -6.13
CA HIS A 105 0.93 5.63 -6.77
C HIS A 105 -0.02 5.33 -7.91
N ASN A 106 0.33 4.38 -8.78
CA ASN A 106 -0.54 3.94 -9.87
C ASN A 106 -1.85 3.35 -9.36
N THR A 107 -1.81 2.56 -8.29
CA THR A 107 -3.00 2.00 -7.65
C THR A 107 -3.89 3.13 -7.10
N TYR A 108 -3.30 4.07 -6.39
CA TYR A 108 -4.01 5.24 -5.85
C TYR A 108 -4.69 6.08 -6.95
N GLU A 109 -4.07 6.20 -8.13
CA GLU A 109 -4.64 6.92 -9.27
C GLU A 109 -5.69 6.12 -10.06
N ALA A 110 -5.53 4.79 -10.13
CA ALA A 110 -6.38 3.92 -10.93
C ALA A 110 -7.67 3.49 -10.21
N ILE A 111 -7.70 3.53 -8.88
CA ILE A 111 -8.88 3.14 -8.09
C ILE A 111 -10.08 4.01 -8.50
N PRO A 112 -11.22 3.40 -8.91
CA PRO A 112 -12.42 4.14 -9.29
C PRO A 112 -13.22 4.64 -8.08
N ILE A 113 -12.57 4.81 -6.94
CA ILE A 113 -13.12 5.32 -5.70
C ILE A 113 -12.43 6.64 -5.40
N GLY A 114 -13.20 7.66 -5.13
CA GLY A 114 -12.71 8.96 -4.69
C GLY A 114 -12.20 8.85 -3.26
N LEU A 115 -10.90 9.09 -3.05
CA LEU A 115 -10.31 9.15 -1.72
C LEU A 115 -10.08 10.61 -1.34
N PHE A 116 -10.41 10.96 -0.09
CA PHE A 116 -10.27 12.32 0.40
C PHE A 116 -9.78 12.38 1.85
N THR A 117 -9.15 13.49 2.16
CA THR A 117 -8.83 13.91 3.52
C THR A 117 -9.32 15.33 3.71
N LEU A 118 -10.08 15.59 4.78
CA LEU A 118 -10.56 16.91 5.17
C LEU A 118 -9.92 17.34 6.50
N ASN A 119 -9.82 18.65 6.71
CA ASN A 119 -9.53 19.21 8.03
C ASN A 119 -10.81 19.24 8.89
N ALA A 120 -10.67 19.65 10.16
CA ALA A 120 -11.79 19.76 11.08
C ALA A 120 -12.85 20.80 10.65
N GLN A 121 -12.49 21.72 9.75
CA GLN A 121 -13.38 22.74 9.18
C GLN A 121 -14.08 22.29 7.91
N GLY A 122 -13.86 21.05 7.44
CA GLY A 122 -14.49 20.52 6.22
C GLY A 122 -13.80 20.90 4.91
N GLN A 123 -12.59 21.45 4.95
CA GLN A 123 -11.83 21.78 3.75
C GLN A 123 -11.00 20.60 3.29
N PHE A 124 -10.92 20.38 1.97
CA PHE A 124 -10.10 19.32 1.40
C PHE A 124 -8.61 19.63 1.58
N ILE A 125 -7.91 18.69 2.24
CA ILE A 125 -6.44 18.67 2.34
C ILE A 125 -5.88 17.87 1.19
N GLN A 126 -6.47 16.70 0.91
CA GLN A 126 -6.01 15.77 -0.11
C GLN A 126 -7.20 15.12 -0.83
N ALA A 127 -7.02 14.88 -2.11
CA ALA A 127 -7.99 14.18 -2.95
C ALA A 127 -7.26 13.44 -4.08
N ASN A 128 -7.65 12.19 -4.33
CA ASN A 128 -7.11 11.44 -5.46
C ASN A 128 -7.73 11.92 -6.78
N PRO A 129 -7.15 11.54 -7.94
CA PRO A 129 -7.70 11.91 -9.24
C PRO A 129 -9.13 11.41 -9.50
N ALA A 130 -9.51 10.27 -8.92
CA ALA A 130 -10.86 9.74 -9.06
C ALA A 130 -11.90 10.66 -8.42
N LEU A 131 -11.64 11.17 -7.21
CA LEU A 131 -12.52 12.14 -6.56
C LEU A 131 -12.72 13.39 -7.43
N ARG A 132 -11.62 13.94 -7.95
CA ARG A 132 -11.69 15.14 -8.82
C ARG A 132 -12.54 14.89 -10.08
N ARG A 133 -12.39 13.73 -10.71
CA ARG A 133 -13.23 13.33 -11.86
C ARG A 133 -14.71 13.20 -11.47
N MET A 134 -15.01 12.57 -10.34
CA MET A 134 -16.38 12.41 -9.85
C MET A 134 -17.07 13.75 -9.56
N LEU A 135 -16.35 14.66 -8.92
CA LEU A 135 -16.85 16.00 -8.63
C LEU A 135 -16.83 16.93 -9.86
N GLY A 136 -16.13 16.53 -10.93
CA GLY A 136 -16.02 17.32 -12.16
C GLY A 136 -15.21 18.61 -11.99
N VAL A 137 -14.16 18.56 -11.19
CA VAL A 137 -13.28 19.70 -10.86
C VAL A 137 -11.83 19.36 -11.16
N GLN A 138 -11.02 20.38 -11.51
CA GLN A 138 -9.58 20.19 -11.75
C GLN A 138 -8.77 20.14 -10.46
N GLY A 139 -9.24 20.81 -9.40
CA GLY A 139 -8.62 20.78 -8.07
C GLY A 139 -9.67 21.03 -7.01
N VAL A 140 -9.49 20.43 -5.85
CA VAL A 140 -10.36 20.59 -4.67
C VAL A 140 -9.60 21.17 -3.46
N GLN A 141 -8.31 21.49 -3.64
CA GLN A 141 -7.53 22.05 -2.53
C GLN A 141 -8.12 23.38 -2.08
N ARG A 142 -8.47 23.47 -0.79
CA ARG A 142 -9.14 24.57 -0.12
C ARG A 142 -10.64 24.71 -0.39
N ASP A 143 -11.24 23.90 -1.28
CA ASP A 143 -12.69 23.86 -1.39
C ASP A 143 -13.27 23.25 -0.10
N HIS A 144 -14.47 23.70 0.26
CA HIS A 144 -15.19 23.12 1.38
C HIS A 144 -16.10 21.98 0.89
N TRP A 145 -16.34 20.99 1.77
CA TRP A 145 -17.24 19.87 1.47
C TRP A 145 -18.60 20.32 0.93
N SER A 146 -19.19 21.34 1.55
CA SER A 146 -20.50 21.90 1.16
C SER A 146 -20.53 22.55 -0.22
N ASP A 147 -19.37 22.82 -0.85
CA ASP A 147 -19.31 23.40 -2.20
C ASP A 147 -19.67 22.35 -3.30
N HIS A 148 -19.66 21.09 -2.92
CA HIS A 148 -19.84 19.96 -3.86
C HIS A 148 -21.09 19.14 -3.61
N PHE A 149 -21.68 19.20 -2.41
CA PHE A 149 -22.80 18.36 -1.99
C PHE A 149 -24.00 19.17 -1.54
N GLU A 150 -25.15 18.51 -1.42
CA GLU A 150 -26.42 19.10 -0.99
C GLU A 150 -26.33 19.78 0.37
N LEU A 151 -27.29 20.65 0.64
CA LEU A 151 -27.37 21.36 1.92
C LEU A 151 -27.46 20.39 3.09
N GLY A 152 -26.66 20.64 4.16
CA GLY A 152 -26.61 19.75 5.31
C GLY A 152 -25.69 18.54 5.16
N ALA A 153 -25.03 18.36 4.00
CA ALA A 153 -24.10 17.25 3.76
C ALA A 153 -22.89 17.27 4.72
N TRP A 154 -22.48 18.44 5.17
CA TRP A 154 -21.41 18.58 6.17
C TRP A 154 -21.84 18.04 7.54
N ASP A 155 -23.04 18.42 8.01
CA ASP A 155 -23.56 17.95 9.28
C ASP A 155 -23.81 16.43 9.27
N LYS A 156 -24.25 15.89 8.11
CA LYS A 156 -24.40 14.45 7.90
C LYS A 156 -23.04 13.75 8.02
N LEU A 157 -21.99 14.30 7.39
CA LEU A 157 -20.64 13.75 7.44
C LEU A 157 -20.08 13.75 8.87
N GLN A 158 -20.27 14.84 9.60
CA GLN A 158 -19.84 14.93 11.01
C GLN A 158 -20.54 13.88 11.88
N LYS A 159 -21.84 13.70 11.71
CA LYS A 159 -22.60 12.65 12.42
C LYS A 159 -22.12 11.25 12.08
N LEU A 160 -21.82 11.00 10.80
CA LEU A 160 -21.27 9.72 10.34
C LEU A 160 -19.95 9.40 11.04
N VAL A 161 -19.04 10.36 11.09
CA VAL A 161 -17.72 10.22 11.72
C VAL A 161 -17.82 10.02 13.24
N LEU A 162 -18.78 10.68 13.90
CA LEU A 162 -19.02 10.51 15.33
C LEU A 162 -19.73 9.20 15.67
N GLY A 163 -20.46 8.61 14.72
CA GLY A 163 -21.20 7.36 14.90
C GLY A 163 -20.36 6.09 14.93
N GLY A 164 -19.04 6.20 14.63
CA GLY A 164 -18.08 5.08 14.65
C GLY A 164 -17.80 4.47 13.29
N ASP A 165 -16.76 3.60 13.26
CA ASP A 165 -16.26 2.98 12.04
C ASP A 165 -17.29 2.07 11.37
N GLY A 166 -17.33 2.13 10.04
CA GLY A 166 -18.10 1.19 9.20
C GLY A 166 -19.47 1.69 8.76
N GLN A 167 -19.93 2.86 9.20
CA GLN A 167 -21.17 3.43 8.70
C GLN A 167 -20.96 4.03 7.29
N GLU A 168 -22.01 3.89 6.47
CA GLU A 168 -22.08 4.44 5.13
C GLU A 168 -23.24 5.43 5.05
N MET A 169 -23.07 6.48 4.25
CA MET A 169 -24.19 7.38 3.97
C MET A 169 -24.27 7.68 2.47
N GLU A 170 -25.50 7.89 2.01
CA GLU A 170 -25.76 8.39 0.67
C GLU A 170 -25.86 9.90 0.68
N LEU A 171 -25.19 10.53 -0.30
CA LEU A 171 -25.21 11.96 -0.54
C LEU A 171 -25.49 12.26 -2.01
N ARG A 172 -26.16 13.39 -2.25
CA ARG A 172 -26.32 13.92 -3.60
C ARG A 172 -25.32 15.01 -3.87
N SER A 173 -24.82 15.05 -5.11
CA SER A 173 -24.05 16.22 -5.55
C SER A 173 -24.94 17.47 -5.63
N LEU A 174 -24.31 18.62 -5.50
CA LEU A 174 -25.00 19.89 -5.79
C LEU A 174 -25.48 19.89 -7.23
N ALA A 175 -26.73 20.31 -7.43
CA ALA A 175 -27.28 20.49 -8.77
C ALA A 175 -26.54 21.67 -9.44
N ARG A 176 -25.79 21.39 -10.51
CA ARG A 176 -25.11 22.41 -11.31
C ARG A 176 -25.81 22.51 -12.67
N ARG A 177 -26.00 23.75 -13.17
CA ARG A 177 -26.65 24.01 -14.46
C ARG A 177 -26.00 23.17 -15.58
N GLY A 178 -26.80 22.27 -16.21
CA GLY A 178 -26.34 21.41 -17.30
C GLY A 178 -25.59 20.14 -16.91
N LYS A 179 -25.57 19.77 -15.64
CA LYS A 179 -25.04 18.48 -15.18
C LYS A 179 -26.10 17.73 -14.37
N ASP A 180 -26.27 16.45 -14.67
CA ASP A 180 -27.13 15.56 -13.89
C ASP A 180 -26.63 15.46 -12.46
N GLN A 181 -27.57 15.44 -11.54
CA GLN A 181 -27.28 15.22 -10.13
C GLN A 181 -26.81 13.79 -9.94
N LYS A 182 -25.71 13.63 -9.22
CA LYS A 182 -25.09 12.33 -8.95
C LYS A 182 -25.33 11.88 -7.52
N TRP A 183 -25.40 10.58 -7.36
CA TRP A 183 -25.49 9.93 -6.06
C TRP A 183 -24.14 9.34 -5.66
N PHE A 184 -23.77 9.58 -4.42
CA PHE A 184 -22.51 9.10 -3.89
C PHE A 184 -22.73 8.32 -2.59
N MET A 185 -22.06 7.19 -2.48
CA MET A 185 -21.88 6.49 -1.22
C MET A 185 -20.61 6.98 -0.56
N VAL A 186 -20.71 7.40 0.70
CA VAL A 186 -19.58 7.96 1.46
C VAL A 186 -19.32 7.11 2.68
N LYS A 187 -18.06 6.77 2.89
CA LYS A 187 -17.52 6.24 4.14
C LYS A 187 -16.49 7.22 4.66
N ALA A 188 -16.50 7.50 5.96
CA ALA A 188 -15.51 8.37 6.55
C ALA A 188 -15.22 7.98 8.00
N THR A 189 -14.00 8.26 8.43
CA THR A 189 -13.53 8.02 9.80
C THR A 189 -12.69 9.19 10.27
N LEU A 190 -12.60 9.39 11.58
CA LEU A 190 -11.74 10.41 12.19
C LEU A 190 -10.36 9.81 12.49
N ALA A 191 -9.33 10.33 11.84
CA ALA A 191 -7.95 9.93 12.05
C ALA A 191 -7.10 11.15 12.38
N LYS A 192 -6.54 11.22 13.60
CA LYS A 192 -5.61 12.29 14.02
C LYS A 192 -6.12 13.71 13.68
N GLU A 193 -7.33 14.05 14.12
CA GLU A 193 -7.99 15.34 13.89
C GLU A 193 -8.31 15.65 12.40
N LYS A 194 -8.23 14.68 11.54
CA LYS A 194 -8.62 14.78 10.13
C LYS A 194 -9.70 13.77 9.83
N ILE A 195 -10.58 14.11 8.90
CA ILE A 195 -11.57 13.18 8.38
C ILE A 195 -10.98 12.55 7.12
N GLU A 196 -10.79 11.25 7.16
CA GLU A 196 -10.38 10.46 6.00
C GLU A 196 -11.56 9.64 5.51
N GLY A 197 -11.73 9.57 4.19
CA GLY A 197 -12.88 8.87 3.66
C GLY A 197 -12.77 8.49 2.20
N SER A 198 -13.78 7.75 1.77
CA SER A 198 -13.98 7.33 0.39
C SER A 198 -15.34 7.75 -0.13
N LEU A 199 -15.39 8.04 -1.41
CA LEU A 199 -16.57 8.43 -2.17
C LEU A 199 -16.71 7.50 -3.37
N GLN A 200 -17.85 6.86 -3.51
CA GLN A 200 -18.18 6.00 -4.65
C GLN A 200 -19.37 6.56 -5.40
N ASP A 201 -19.28 6.72 -6.72
CA ASP A 201 -20.42 7.08 -7.58
C ASP A 201 -21.36 5.87 -7.69
N VAL A 202 -22.54 5.99 -7.12
CA VAL A 202 -23.58 4.95 -7.11
C VAL A 202 -24.79 5.35 -7.95
N THR A 203 -24.65 6.38 -8.78
CA THR A 203 -25.74 6.96 -9.59
C THR A 203 -26.45 5.91 -10.44
N GLU A 204 -25.70 5.09 -11.16
CA GLU A 204 -26.28 4.06 -12.01
C GLU A 204 -26.94 2.94 -11.20
N LYS A 205 -26.39 2.61 -10.03
CA LYS A 205 -26.97 1.62 -9.10
C LYS A 205 -28.33 2.12 -8.57
N VAL A 206 -28.38 3.38 -8.14
CA VAL A 206 -29.63 3.99 -7.64
C VAL A 206 -30.67 4.05 -8.75
N LYS A 207 -30.31 4.58 -9.94
CA LYS A 207 -31.21 4.62 -11.11
C LYS A 207 -31.73 3.23 -11.52
N ALA A 208 -30.86 2.21 -11.50
CA ALA A 208 -31.26 0.85 -11.82
C ALA A 208 -32.25 0.30 -10.77
N ASN A 209 -31.99 0.57 -9.50
CA ASN A 209 -32.89 0.16 -8.43
C ASN A 209 -34.26 0.85 -8.53
N ASP A 210 -34.27 2.16 -8.74
CA ASP A 210 -35.50 2.93 -8.96
C ASP A 210 -36.30 2.39 -10.16
N ARG A 211 -35.60 2.04 -11.23
CA ARG A 211 -36.23 1.42 -12.41
C ARG A 211 -36.82 0.04 -12.10
N LEU A 212 -36.15 -0.76 -11.31
CA LEU A 212 -36.66 -2.06 -10.87
C LEU A 212 -37.90 -1.90 -9.98
N HIS A 213 -37.89 -0.94 -9.06
CA HIS A 213 -39.07 -0.61 -8.25
C HIS A 213 -40.22 -0.13 -9.12
N PHE A 214 -39.95 0.77 -10.08
CA PHE A 214 -40.97 1.22 -11.01
C PHE A 214 -41.59 0.07 -11.80
N LEU A 215 -40.78 -0.83 -12.37
CA LEU A 215 -41.27 -1.99 -13.13
C LEU A 215 -42.00 -3.01 -12.25
N ALA A 216 -41.70 -3.09 -10.96
CA ALA A 216 -42.38 -3.96 -10.02
C ALA A 216 -43.82 -3.47 -9.66
N GLU A 217 -44.05 -2.16 -9.74
CA GLU A 217 -45.28 -1.51 -9.33
C GLU A 217 -46.09 -0.91 -10.50
N HIS A 218 -45.49 -0.74 -11.70
CA HIS A 218 -46.11 -0.14 -12.87
C HIS A 218 -46.05 -1.07 -14.08
N ASP A 219 -47.01 -0.93 -14.95
CA ASP A 219 -47.04 -1.54 -16.28
C ASP A 219 -46.09 -0.80 -17.23
N PRO A 220 -45.10 -1.46 -17.84
CA PRO A 220 -44.06 -0.81 -18.65
C PRO A 220 -44.59 -0.20 -19.93
N LEU A 221 -45.78 -0.58 -20.41
CA LEU A 221 -46.37 -0.11 -21.65
C LEU A 221 -47.21 1.15 -21.44
N THR A 222 -47.98 1.18 -20.37
CA THR A 222 -48.94 2.24 -20.09
C THR A 222 -48.46 3.22 -18.99
N GLY A 223 -47.45 2.83 -18.21
CA GLY A 223 -46.89 3.64 -17.10
C GLY A 223 -47.84 3.77 -15.89
N ILE A 224 -49.00 3.13 -15.90
CA ILE A 224 -49.91 3.10 -14.75
C ILE A 224 -49.53 1.99 -13.75
N LEU A 225 -50.06 2.06 -12.55
CA LEU A 225 -49.87 1.01 -11.54
C LEU A 225 -50.34 -0.33 -12.08
N ASN A 226 -49.49 -1.35 -11.93
CA ASN A 226 -49.88 -2.72 -12.17
C ASN A 226 -50.68 -3.26 -10.94
N ARG A 227 -51.16 -4.49 -11.02
CA ARG A 227 -51.94 -5.11 -9.94
C ARG A 227 -51.25 -5.01 -8.57
N ARG A 228 -49.93 -5.28 -8.53
CA ARG A 228 -49.15 -5.22 -7.30
C ARG A 228 -49.01 -3.80 -6.77
N GLY A 229 -48.84 -2.81 -7.64
CA GLY A 229 -48.77 -1.40 -7.27
C GLY A 229 -50.14 -0.92 -6.68
N ILE A 230 -51.26 -1.33 -7.28
CA ILE A 230 -52.59 -1.00 -6.76
C ILE A 230 -52.83 -1.63 -5.40
N GLU A 231 -52.49 -2.91 -5.23
CA GLU A 231 -52.65 -3.60 -3.93
C GLU A 231 -51.85 -2.90 -2.83
N LYS A 232 -50.59 -2.50 -3.13
CA LYS A 232 -49.72 -1.79 -2.17
C LYS A 232 -50.27 -0.40 -1.79
N GLU A 233 -50.68 0.40 -2.76
CA GLU A 233 -51.26 1.73 -2.55
C GLU A 233 -52.55 1.62 -1.70
N PHE A 234 -53.36 0.59 -1.99
CA PHE A 234 -54.59 0.34 -1.24
C PHE A 234 -54.29 -0.03 0.24
N ASP A 235 -53.32 -0.91 0.47
CA ASP A 235 -52.92 -1.30 1.83
C ASP A 235 -52.35 -0.11 2.63
N GLU A 236 -51.52 0.73 1.99
CA GLU A 236 -51.02 1.95 2.59
C GLU A 236 -52.12 2.95 2.92
N ALA A 237 -53.10 3.12 2.04
CA ALA A 237 -54.26 3.99 2.29
C ALA A 237 -55.13 3.48 3.45
N VAL A 238 -55.37 2.18 3.54
CA VAL A 238 -56.13 1.56 4.65
C VAL A 238 -55.37 1.72 5.96
N ALA A 239 -54.03 1.54 5.99
CA ALA A 239 -53.23 1.75 7.19
C ALA A 239 -53.30 3.20 7.68
N MET A 240 -53.20 4.20 6.80
CA MET A 240 -53.33 5.61 7.16
C MET A 240 -54.74 5.96 7.74
N LEU A 241 -55.79 5.35 7.21
CA LEU A 241 -57.17 5.53 7.72
C LEU A 241 -57.33 4.86 9.09
N GLY A 242 -56.70 3.69 9.31
CA GLY A 242 -56.75 2.99 10.60
C GLY A 242 -56.09 3.76 11.73
N ASP A 243 -54.94 4.38 11.49
CA ASP A 243 -54.25 5.23 12.47
C ASP A 243 -54.97 6.56 12.74
N GLY A 244 -55.66 7.11 11.75
CA GLY A 244 -56.47 8.34 11.92
C GLY A 244 -57.71 8.17 12.77
N VAL A 245 -58.31 6.99 12.80
CA VAL A 245 -59.49 6.70 13.65
C VAL A 245 -59.12 6.52 15.12
N SER A 246 -57.90 6.07 15.43
CA SER A 246 -57.41 5.91 16.79
C SER A 246 -57.11 7.23 17.55
N MET A 247 -57.00 8.35 16.85
CA MET A 247 -56.71 9.68 17.45
C MET A 247 -57.97 10.51 17.74
N SER A 248 -59.18 10.05 17.31
CA SER A 248 -60.42 10.81 17.48
C SER A 248 -61.21 10.46 18.78
N ASP A 249 -60.76 9.47 19.56
CA ASP A 249 -61.42 9.03 20.78
C ASP A 249 -60.60 9.28 22.06
N ARG A 250 -59.94 10.41 22.17
CA ARG A 250 -59.39 10.88 23.46
C ARG A 250 -59.64 12.34 23.67
#